data_6cce6c45bfe8b7ff9a1d56ba67b863f7
#
_entry.id   6cce6c45bfe8b7ff9a1d56ba67b863f7
#
_cell.length_a   1.000
_cell.length_b   1.000
_cell.length_c   1.000
_cell.angle_alpha   90.00
_cell.angle_beta   90.00
_cell.angle_gamma   90.00
#
_symmetry.space_group_name_H-M   'P 1'
#
loop_
_entity.id
_entity.type
_entity.pdbx_description
1 polymer ?
#
loop_
_entity_poly.entity_id
_entity_poly.type
_entity_poly.pdbx_seq_one_letter_code
_entity_poly.pdbx_strand_id
1 'polypeptide(L)'
;MFGIKEFTNYVNKKNSGPKGEVKDLKKRIAGIEAGTIECEDKEAEIAACKAKIVEAENKLFKPIIGCEMYVAPRRLDQMEKEKDGRRYHLIVLAKNETGYHNLVKLVSKSWTDGFYVRPRTDRFELEAHSEGLIVCSACIAGEVPRKILSGDLEGAEEAVQWYKRVFGDNYYLELQRHEVKDPNQRANRETFPLQQRANAQLIELARKYDVKLVCT
;
A
#
# COMPACT_ATOMS: atom_id res chain seq x y z
N MET A 1 10.74 -8.92 7.23
CA MET A 1 9.34 -9.14 6.80
C MET A 1 8.92 -10.56 7.16
N PHE A 2 8.58 -10.76 8.43
CA PHE A 2 8.07 -12.05 8.93
C PHE A 2 6.70 -12.37 8.31
N GLY A 3 6.41 -13.63 8.11
CA GLY A 3 5.10 -14.11 7.66
C GLY A 3 4.82 -14.04 6.16
N ILE A 4 5.69 -13.42 5.34
CA ILE A 4 5.43 -13.34 3.89
C ILE A 4 5.35 -14.72 3.26
N LYS A 5 6.23 -15.64 3.66
CA LYS A 5 6.25 -17.01 3.12
C LYS A 5 4.96 -17.75 3.46
N GLU A 6 4.54 -17.71 4.72
CA GLU A 6 3.31 -18.35 5.18
C GLU A 6 2.08 -17.73 4.52
N PHE A 7 2.03 -16.39 4.44
CA PHE A 7 0.97 -15.68 3.75
C PHE A 7 0.90 -16.04 2.27
N THR A 8 2.05 -16.06 1.58
CA THR A 8 2.12 -16.45 0.16
C THR A 8 1.66 -17.89 -0.04
N ASN A 9 2.08 -18.82 0.83
CA ASN A 9 1.65 -20.22 0.79
C ASN A 9 0.14 -20.35 1.01
N TYR A 10 -0.43 -19.58 1.96
CA TYR A 10 -1.86 -19.54 2.19
C TYR A 10 -2.62 -19.05 0.96
N VAL A 11 -2.19 -17.92 0.37
CA VAL A 11 -2.80 -17.35 -0.86
C VAL A 11 -2.70 -18.35 -2.02
N ASN A 12 -1.55 -18.98 -2.22
CA ASN A 12 -1.38 -19.99 -3.27
C ASN A 12 -2.31 -21.18 -3.08
N LYS A 13 -2.47 -21.65 -1.85
CA LYS A 13 -3.42 -22.73 -1.51
C LYS A 13 -4.87 -22.32 -1.81
N LYS A 14 -5.28 -21.12 -1.43
CA LYS A 14 -6.63 -20.58 -1.73
C LYS A 14 -6.86 -20.41 -3.23
N ASN A 15 -5.84 -20.00 -3.96
CA ASN A 15 -5.92 -19.74 -5.39
C ASN A 15 -5.75 -21.00 -6.26
N SER A 16 -5.39 -22.16 -5.69
CA SER A 16 -5.10 -23.37 -6.47
C SER A 16 -6.30 -23.88 -7.26
N GLY A 17 -7.49 -23.89 -6.64
CA GLY A 17 -8.74 -24.29 -7.31
C GLY A 17 -9.09 -23.38 -8.49
N PRO A 18 -9.31 -22.06 -8.25
CA PRO A 18 -9.61 -21.14 -9.34
C PRO A 18 -8.56 -21.11 -10.47
N LYS A 19 -7.24 -21.18 -10.12
CA LYS A 19 -6.18 -21.27 -11.13
C LYS A 19 -6.25 -22.55 -11.95
N GLY A 20 -6.58 -23.69 -11.31
CA GLY A 20 -6.81 -24.96 -11.99
C GLY A 20 -7.97 -24.85 -12.98
N GLU A 21 -9.10 -24.33 -12.54
CA GLU A 21 -10.29 -24.11 -13.37
C GLU A 21 -9.99 -23.23 -14.59
N VAL A 22 -9.30 -22.10 -14.40
CA VAL A 22 -8.87 -21.23 -15.50
C VAL A 22 -7.97 -21.98 -16.50
N LYS A 23 -7.01 -22.77 -15.99
CA LYS A 23 -6.11 -23.56 -16.85
C LYS A 23 -6.87 -24.59 -17.70
N ASP A 24 -7.83 -25.28 -17.11
CA ASP A 24 -8.60 -26.32 -17.80
C ASP A 24 -9.55 -25.71 -18.83
N LEU A 25 -10.20 -24.58 -18.49
CA LEU A 25 -11.04 -23.84 -19.44
C LEU A 25 -10.23 -23.29 -20.62
N LYS A 26 -9.02 -22.75 -20.39
CA LYS A 26 -8.12 -22.32 -21.48
C LYS A 26 -7.69 -23.47 -22.38
N LYS A 27 -7.41 -24.67 -21.82
CA LYS A 27 -7.13 -25.86 -22.62
C LYS A 27 -8.33 -26.27 -23.43
N ARG A 28 -9.55 -26.21 -22.87
CA ARG A 28 -10.79 -26.54 -23.57
C ARG A 28 -11.01 -25.62 -24.78
N ILE A 29 -10.85 -24.30 -24.60
CA ILE A 29 -10.92 -23.30 -25.68
C ILE A 29 -9.92 -23.66 -26.78
N ALA A 30 -8.65 -23.88 -26.44
CA ALA A 30 -7.61 -24.24 -27.41
C ALA A 30 -7.94 -25.54 -28.16
N GLY A 31 -8.52 -26.54 -27.50
CA GLY A 31 -8.96 -27.79 -28.12
C GLY A 31 -10.12 -27.59 -29.10
N ILE A 32 -11.09 -26.70 -28.78
CA ILE A 32 -12.20 -26.37 -29.69
C ILE A 32 -11.68 -25.60 -30.91
N GLU A 33 -10.80 -24.63 -30.72
CA GLU A 33 -10.18 -23.84 -31.80
C GLU A 33 -9.34 -24.71 -32.73
N ALA A 34 -8.60 -25.68 -32.19
CA ALA A 34 -7.80 -26.64 -32.95
C ALA A 34 -8.62 -27.79 -33.58
N GLY A 35 -9.92 -27.89 -33.29
CA GLY A 35 -10.78 -28.94 -33.78
C GLY A 35 -10.56 -30.32 -33.12
N THR A 36 -9.83 -30.39 -32.00
CA THR A 36 -9.62 -31.64 -31.24
C THR A 36 -10.74 -31.91 -30.24
N ILE A 37 -11.57 -30.92 -29.97
CA ILE A 37 -12.80 -31.05 -29.15
C ILE A 37 -13.98 -30.66 -30.04
N GLU A 38 -14.88 -31.61 -30.28
CA GLU A 38 -16.12 -31.41 -31.04
C GLU A 38 -17.19 -30.79 -30.13
N CYS A 39 -17.91 -29.79 -30.66
CA CYS A 39 -19.08 -29.19 -30.04
C CYS A 39 -20.05 -28.68 -31.10
N GLU A 40 -21.34 -28.61 -30.78
CA GLU A 40 -22.42 -28.24 -31.74
C GLU A 40 -22.29 -26.77 -32.15
N ASP A 41 -22.00 -25.87 -31.18
CA ASP A 41 -21.79 -24.45 -31.41
C ASP A 41 -20.46 -24.00 -30.78
N LYS A 42 -19.44 -23.88 -31.63
CA LYS A 42 -18.08 -23.51 -31.20
C LYS A 42 -18.02 -22.12 -30.58
N GLU A 43 -18.73 -21.14 -31.14
CA GLU A 43 -18.69 -19.76 -30.68
C GLU A 43 -19.36 -19.62 -29.32
N ALA A 44 -20.54 -20.25 -29.13
CA ALA A 44 -21.26 -20.25 -27.86
C ALA A 44 -20.46 -20.93 -26.74
N GLU A 45 -19.83 -22.10 -27.05
CA GLU A 45 -19.04 -22.82 -26.05
C GLU A 45 -17.77 -22.08 -25.64
N ILE A 46 -17.07 -21.43 -26.57
CA ILE A 46 -15.92 -20.56 -26.28
C ILE A 46 -16.36 -19.36 -25.44
N ALA A 47 -17.49 -18.72 -25.76
CA ALA A 47 -18.03 -17.62 -25.00
C ALA A 47 -18.38 -18.04 -23.55
N ALA A 48 -19.01 -19.20 -23.37
CA ALA A 48 -19.31 -19.77 -22.06
C ALA A 48 -18.03 -20.07 -21.26
N CYS A 49 -17.01 -20.63 -21.88
CA CYS A 49 -15.71 -20.86 -21.24
C CYS A 49 -15.04 -19.54 -20.80
N LYS A 50 -15.08 -18.52 -21.67
CA LYS A 50 -14.54 -17.19 -21.33
C LYS A 50 -15.28 -16.55 -20.15
N ALA A 51 -16.60 -16.65 -20.09
CA ALA A 51 -17.38 -16.16 -18.96
C ALA A 51 -16.99 -16.86 -17.64
N LYS A 52 -16.86 -18.19 -17.65
CA LYS A 52 -16.39 -18.96 -16.48
C LYS A 52 -14.95 -18.61 -16.07
N ILE A 53 -14.07 -18.30 -17.02
CA ILE A 53 -12.70 -17.83 -16.71
C ILE A 53 -12.78 -16.53 -15.91
N VAL A 54 -13.60 -15.55 -16.33
CA VAL A 54 -13.78 -14.29 -15.61
C VAL A 54 -14.30 -14.54 -14.19
N GLU A 55 -15.29 -15.44 -14.03
CA GLU A 55 -15.79 -15.78 -12.69
C GLU A 55 -14.71 -16.42 -11.79
N ALA A 56 -13.90 -17.33 -12.37
CA ALA A 56 -12.82 -17.99 -11.64
C ALA A 56 -11.70 -17.00 -11.28
N GLU A 57 -11.34 -16.08 -12.19
CA GLU A 57 -10.35 -15.01 -11.95
C GLU A 57 -10.84 -14.03 -10.87
N ASN A 58 -12.13 -13.72 -10.81
CA ASN A 58 -12.71 -12.88 -9.74
C ASN A 58 -12.68 -13.55 -8.35
N LYS A 59 -12.53 -14.87 -8.27
CA LYS A 59 -12.36 -15.61 -7.01
C LYS A 59 -10.90 -15.63 -6.51
N LEU A 60 -9.94 -15.13 -7.31
CA LEU A 60 -8.54 -15.12 -6.92
C LEU A 60 -8.25 -14.07 -5.85
N PHE A 61 -7.58 -14.49 -4.78
CA PHE A 61 -7.00 -13.57 -3.81
C PHE A 61 -5.77 -12.88 -4.41
N LYS A 62 -5.79 -11.55 -4.40
CA LYS A 62 -4.64 -10.74 -4.80
C LYS A 62 -3.90 -10.30 -3.54
N PRO A 63 -2.70 -10.84 -3.26
CA PRO A 63 -1.91 -10.38 -2.12
C PRO A 63 -1.33 -9.00 -2.41
N ILE A 64 -1.34 -8.15 -1.39
CA ILE A 64 -0.67 -6.84 -1.40
C ILE A 64 0.44 -6.91 -0.36
N ILE A 65 1.68 -6.82 -0.79
CA ILE A 65 2.86 -6.85 0.08
C ILE A 65 3.25 -5.42 0.42
N GLY A 66 3.37 -5.14 1.71
CA GLY A 66 3.75 -3.82 2.19
C GLY A 66 4.38 -3.85 3.58
N CYS A 67 4.77 -2.69 4.03
CA CYS A 67 5.32 -2.46 5.36
C CYS A 67 4.90 -1.08 5.85
N GLU A 68 4.48 -0.98 7.12
CA GLU A 68 4.45 0.27 7.83
C GLU A 68 5.88 0.58 8.29
N MET A 69 6.44 1.66 7.76
CA MET A 69 7.82 2.05 8.00
C MET A 69 7.89 3.28 8.93
N TYR A 70 8.98 3.39 9.65
CA TYR A 70 9.34 4.60 10.37
C TYR A 70 10.28 5.45 9.53
N VAL A 71 9.93 6.71 9.31
CA VAL A 71 10.75 7.69 8.59
C VAL A 71 11.41 8.62 9.61
N ALA A 72 12.73 8.71 9.54
CA ALA A 72 13.51 9.65 10.34
C ALA A 72 13.28 11.08 9.85
N PRO A 73 13.20 12.09 10.73
CA PRO A 73 13.06 13.50 10.34
C PRO A 73 14.29 14.03 9.59
N ARG A 74 15.46 13.43 9.82
CA ARG A 74 16.74 13.78 9.20
C ARG A 74 17.41 12.54 8.62
N ARG A 75 18.68 12.64 8.22
CA ARG A 75 19.46 11.51 7.70
C ARG A 75 19.67 10.41 8.75
N LEU A 76 19.78 9.15 8.29
CA LEU A 76 19.87 7.96 9.16
C LEU A 76 21.09 7.97 10.09
N ASP A 77 22.19 8.61 9.68
CA ASP A 77 23.43 8.76 10.46
C ASP A 77 23.29 9.77 11.63
N GLN A 78 22.19 10.53 11.67
CA GLN A 78 21.91 11.48 12.75
C GLN A 78 21.06 10.81 13.83
N MET A 79 21.57 10.85 15.07
CA MET A 79 20.97 10.10 16.20
C MET A 79 20.92 10.95 17.49
N GLU A 80 20.46 12.20 17.36
CA GLU A 80 20.24 13.07 18.50
C GLU A 80 18.84 12.83 19.09
N LYS A 81 18.77 12.45 20.37
CA LYS A 81 17.53 12.05 21.05
C LYS A 81 16.38 13.06 20.88
N GLU A 82 16.67 14.33 21.00
CA GLU A 82 15.66 15.39 20.97
C GLU A 82 15.15 15.67 19.55
N LYS A 83 16.01 15.53 18.54
CA LYS A 83 15.68 15.80 17.14
C LYS A 83 15.24 14.53 16.38
N ASP A 84 15.91 13.41 16.62
CA ASP A 84 15.74 12.17 15.85
C ASP A 84 14.99 11.06 16.61
N GLY A 85 14.66 11.29 17.87
CA GLY A 85 13.84 10.41 18.68
C GLY A 85 12.39 10.29 18.17
N ARG A 86 11.89 11.31 17.47
CA ARG A 86 10.61 11.28 16.77
C ARG A 86 10.81 10.67 15.39
N ARG A 87 9.82 9.93 14.94
CA ARG A 87 9.76 9.29 13.61
C ARG A 87 8.34 9.37 13.10
N TYR A 88 8.21 9.41 11.79
CA TYR A 88 6.91 9.44 11.12
C TYR A 88 6.53 8.05 10.64
N HIS A 89 5.26 7.72 10.70
CA HIS A 89 4.74 6.51 10.07
C HIS A 89 4.56 6.75 8.57
N LEU A 90 4.81 5.71 7.78
CA LEU A 90 4.61 5.71 6.34
C LEU A 90 4.19 4.31 5.90
N ILE A 91 3.12 4.21 5.10
CA ILE A 91 2.74 2.94 4.48
C ILE A 91 3.43 2.83 3.13
N VAL A 92 4.17 1.76 2.93
CA VAL A 92 4.89 1.48 1.67
C VAL A 92 4.45 0.13 1.14
N LEU A 93 3.89 0.10 -0.07
CA LEU A 93 3.37 -1.10 -0.71
C LEU A 93 4.15 -1.39 -2.00
N ALA A 94 4.40 -2.66 -2.27
CA ALA A 94 4.99 -3.11 -3.52
C ALA A 94 3.92 -3.19 -4.62
N LYS A 95 4.07 -2.39 -5.68
CA LYS A 95 3.19 -2.38 -6.85
C LYS A 95 3.48 -3.53 -7.81
N ASN A 96 4.76 -3.92 -7.91
CA ASN A 96 5.29 -4.93 -8.82
C ASN A 96 6.55 -5.57 -8.21
N GLU A 97 7.23 -6.43 -8.96
CA GLU A 97 8.44 -7.14 -8.53
C GLU A 97 9.59 -6.18 -8.21
N THR A 98 9.82 -5.15 -9.03
CA THR A 98 10.82 -4.10 -8.76
C THR A 98 10.54 -3.43 -7.43
N GLY A 99 9.28 -3.03 -7.18
CA GLY A 99 8.86 -2.45 -5.91
C GLY A 99 9.03 -3.40 -4.73
N TYR A 100 8.79 -4.69 -4.92
CA TYR A 100 9.05 -5.70 -3.89
C TYR A 100 10.54 -5.73 -3.50
N HIS A 101 11.44 -5.79 -4.49
CA HIS A 101 12.88 -5.76 -4.23
C HIS A 101 13.33 -4.45 -3.57
N ASN A 102 12.78 -3.32 -3.99
CA ASN A 102 13.07 -2.02 -3.38
C ASN A 102 12.54 -1.94 -1.95
N LEU A 103 11.34 -2.46 -1.68
CA LEU A 103 10.82 -2.57 -0.31
C LEU A 103 11.71 -3.44 0.58
N VAL A 104 12.22 -4.58 0.06
CA VAL A 104 13.17 -5.44 0.79
C VAL A 104 14.44 -4.68 1.13
N LYS A 105 15.02 -3.90 0.18
CA LYS A 105 16.21 -3.07 0.42
C LYS A 105 15.94 -2.01 1.50
N LEU A 106 14.83 -1.27 1.41
CA LEU A 106 14.45 -0.27 2.40
C LEU A 106 14.31 -0.87 3.81
N VAL A 107 13.61 -2.01 3.92
CA VAL A 107 13.46 -2.71 5.21
C VAL A 107 14.80 -3.20 5.72
N SER A 108 15.67 -3.78 4.88
CA SER A 108 16.99 -4.25 5.29
C SER A 108 17.85 -3.10 5.79
N LYS A 109 17.97 -2.02 5.02
CA LYS A 109 18.73 -0.82 5.41
C LYS A 109 18.19 -0.17 6.69
N SER A 110 16.89 -0.22 6.92
CA SER A 110 16.31 0.31 8.17
C SER A 110 16.82 -0.42 9.42
N TRP A 111 17.19 -1.69 9.28
CA TRP A 111 17.76 -2.49 10.35
C TRP A 111 19.28 -2.38 10.45
N THR A 112 19.99 -2.34 9.32
CA THR A 112 21.48 -2.30 9.31
C THR A 112 22.02 -0.90 9.56
N ASP A 113 21.46 0.11 8.88
CA ASP A 113 22.01 1.47 8.85
C ASP A 113 21.13 2.46 9.64
N GLY A 114 19.83 2.22 9.67
CA GLY A 114 18.84 3.16 10.20
C GLY A 114 18.37 2.87 11.62
N PHE A 115 18.90 1.87 12.30
CA PHE A 115 18.42 1.48 13.63
C PHE A 115 18.80 2.51 14.69
N TYR A 116 17.79 3.23 15.18
CA TYR A 116 17.91 4.07 16.37
C TYR A 116 16.63 3.94 17.19
N VAL A 117 16.69 3.15 18.28
CA VAL A 117 15.54 2.72 19.10
C VAL A 117 14.57 1.83 18.32
N ARG A 118 14.36 2.11 17.05
CA ARG A 118 13.54 1.37 16.07
C ARG A 118 14.22 1.42 14.71
N PRO A 119 13.94 0.46 13.81
CA PRO A 119 14.42 0.53 12.43
C PRO A 119 13.75 1.71 11.71
N ARG A 120 14.53 2.54 11.04
CA ARG A 120 14.07 3.74 10.34
C ARG A 120 14.61 3.78 8.92
N THR A 121 13.84 4.38 8.03
CA THR A 121 14.31 4.88 6.73
C THR A 121 14.36 6.41 6.77
N ASP A 122 14.90 7.04 5.73
CA ASP A 122 14.83 8.50 5.54
C ASP A 122 14.38 8.84 4.11
N ARG A 123 14.18 10.13 3.83
CA ARG A 123 13.76 10.61 2.51
C ARG A 123 14.76 10.26 1.41
N PHE A 124 16.06 10.21 1.72
CA PHE A 124 17.09 9.86 0.75
C PHE A 124 16.98 8.39 0.30
N GLU A 125 16.83 7.48 1.26
CA GLU A 125 16.65 6.05 0.95
C GLU A 125 15.32 5.80 0.23
N LEU A 126 14.26 6.49 0.62
CA LEU A 126 12.96 6.41 -0.06
C LEU A 126 13.04 6.87 -1.51
N GLU A 127 13.73 7.98 -1.79
CA GLU A 127 13.92 8.50 -3.15
C GLU A 127 14.78 7.56 -4.00
N ALA A 128 15.89 7.04 -3.43
CA ALA A 128 16.80 6.12 -4.11
C ALA A 128 16.16 4.76 -4.47
N HIS A 129 15.08 4.35 -3.78
CA HIS A 129 14.41 3.07 -3.96
C HIS A 129 12.91 3.24 -4.24
N SER A 130 12.50 4.35 -4.87
CA SER A 130 11.08 4.71 -5.07
C SER A 130 10.38 3.91 -6.15
N GLU A 131 11.12 3.36 -7.13
CA GLU A 131 10.54 2.68 -8.28
C GLU A 131 9.70 1.46 -7.87
N GLY A 132 8.49 1.36 -8.44
CA GLY A 132 7.57 0.25 -8.21
C GLY A 132 6.91 0.24 -6.84
N LEU A 133 7.02 1.32 -6.05
CA LEU A 133 6.36 1.49 -4.77
C LEU A 133 5.09 2.34 -4.88
N ILE A 134 4.12 2.02 -4.04
CA ILE A 134 2.97 2.87 -3.71
C ILE A 134 3.16 3.32 -2.27
N VAL A 135 2.93 4.60 -2.00
CA VAL A 135 3.15 5.19 -0.68
C VAL A 135 1.89 5.92 -0.21
N CYS A 136 1.51 5.69 1.07
CA CYS A 136 0.38 6.38 1.69
C CYS A 136 0.84 7.13 2.94
N SER A 137 0.21 8.27 3.23
CA SER A 137 0.60 9.19 4.32
C SER A 137 0.42 8.64 5.73
N ALA A 138 -0.11 7.43 5.86
CA ALA A 138 -0.36 6.72 7.11
C ALA A 138 -1.35 7.43 8.06
N CYS A 139 -1.30 7.09 9.33
CA CYS A 139 -2.20 7.58 10.38
C CYS A 139 -1.80 8.99 10.87
N ILE A 140 -2.43 9.46 11.96
CA ILE A 140 -2.09 10.75 12.61
C ILE A 140 -0.63 10.86 13.09
N ALA A 141 0.12 9.77 13.08
CA ALA A 141 1.57 9.75 13.33
C ALA A 141 2.42 9.87 12.04
N GLY A 142 1.80 9.91 10.87
CA GLY A 142 2.47 10.21 9.60
C GLY A 142 3.01 11.64 9.56
N GLU A 143 3.94 11.92 8.65
CA GLU A 143 4.59 13.24 8.56
C GLU A 143 3.58 14.36 8.29
N VAL A 144 2.79 14.21 7.22
CA VAL A 144 1.81 15.22 6.81
C VAL A 144 0.72 15.43 7.87
N PRO A 145 0.01 14.38 8.35
CA PRO A 145 -1.00 14.58 9.40
C PRO A 145 -0.44 15.18 10.70
N ARG A 146 0.77 14.78 11.09
CA ARG A 146 1.39 15.31 12.32
C ARG A 146 1.72 16.79 12.21
N LYS A 147 2.25 17.23 11.06
CA LYS A 147 2.51 18.65 10.79
C LYS A 147 1.22 19.48 10.79
N ILE A 148 0.15 18.97 10.16
CA ILE A 148 -1.18 19.59 10.24
C ILE A 148 -1.64 19.75 11.70
N LEU A 149 -1.57 18.69 12.48
CA LEU A 149 -2.04 18.68 13.87
C LEU A 149 -1.22 19.58 14.79
N SER A 150 0.06 19.79 14.49
CA SER A 150 0.93 20.73 15.21
C SER A 150 0.79 22.20 14.73
N GLY A 151 0.01 22.46 13.68
CA GLY A 151 -0.16 23.81 13.10
C GLY A 151 0.91 24.19 12.07
N ASP A 152 1.84 23.31 11.75
CA ASP A 152 2.88 23.48 10.72
C ASP A 152 2.30 23.17 9.32
N LEU A 153 1.42 24.06 8.83
CA LEU A 153 0.76 23.84 7.53
C LEU A 153 1.74 23.99 6.38
N GLU A 154 2.69 24.91 6.46
CA GLU A 154 3.74 25.10 5.45
C GLU A 154 4.60 23.83 5.30
N GLY A 155 5.07 23.29 6.41
CA GLY A 155 5.81 22.05 6.42
C GLY A 155 4.97 20.84 5.97
N ALA A 156 3.65 20.84 6.20
CA ALA A 156 2.77 19.79 5.67
C ALA A 156 2.68 19.86 4.15
N GLU A 157 2.55 21.07 3.58
CA GLU A 157 2.55 21.31 2.13
C GLU A 157 3.88 20.89 1.49
N GLU A 158 5.01 21.29 2.07
CA GLU A 158 6.35 20.87 1.63
C GLU A 158 6.49 19.34 1.60
N ALA A 159 6.02 18.66 2.63
CA ALA A 159 6.05 17.21 2.69
C ALA A 159 5.19 16.58 1.58
N VAL A 160 3.96 17.08 1.34
CA VAL A 160 3.10 16.58 0.26
C VAL A 160 3.78 16.77 -1.10
N GLN A 161 4.37 17.95 -1.36
CA GLN A 161 5.06 18.23 -2.61
C GLN A 161 6.27 17.29 -2.81
N TRP A 162 7.04 17.04 -1.76
CA TRP A 162 8.17 16.12 -1.81
C TRP A 162 7.73 14.70 -2.18
N TYR A 163 6.71 14.15 -1.47
CA TYR A 163 6.19 12.82 -1.75
C TYR A 163 5.58 12.71 -3.15
N LYS A 164 4.81 13.72 -3.59
CA LYS A 164 4.26 13.76 -4.95
C LYS A 164 5.35 13.81 -6.01
N ARG A 165 6.43 14.58 -5.80
CA ARG A 165 7.57 14.63 -6.70
C ARG A 165 8.28 13.28 -6.83
N VAL A 166 8.46 12.55 -5.73
CA VAL A 166 9.22 11.28 -5.69
C VAL A 166 8.38 10.11 -6.21
N PHE A 167 7.12 10.01 -5.81
CA PHE A 167 6.27 8.86 -6.10
C PHE A 167 5.19 9.13 -7.17
N GLY A 168 5.02 10.37 -7.60
CA GLY A 168 4.06 10.75 -8.63
C GLY A 168 2.64 10.30 -8.27
N ASP A 169 1.99 9.60 -9.19
CA ASP A 169 0.63 9.06 -9.03
C ASP A 169 0.53 7.83 -8.12
N ASN A 170 1.64 7.36 -7.59
CA ASN A 170 1.70 6.30 -6.60
C ASN A 170 1.77 6.84 -5.16
N TYR A 171 1.65 8.15 -4.95
CA TYR A 171 1.47 8.75 -3.62
C TYR A 171 0.01 9.01 -3.34
N TYR A 172 -0.43 8.66 -2.11
CA TYR A 172 -1.79 8.82 -1.62
C TYR A 172 -1.81 9.50 -0.26
N LEU A 173 -2.73 10.44 -0.07
CA LEU A 173 -3.09 10.92 1.26
C LEU A 173 -4.16 10.01 1.85
N GLU A 174 -3.89 9.49 3.05
CA GLU A 174 -4.71 8.48 3.71
C GLU A 174 -5.68 9.11 4.69
N LEU A 175 -6.97 8.85 4.49
CA LEU A 175 -8.04 9.29 5.39
C LEU A 175 -8.44 8.11 6.29
N GLN A 176 -8.23 8.27 7.59
CA GLN A 176 -8.61 7.27 8.59
C GLN A 176 -9.78 7.79 9.43
N ARG A 177 -10.64 6.87 9.85
CA ARG A 177 -11.78 7.17 10.71
C ARG A 177 -12.01 6.06 11.71
N HIS A 178 -11.57 6.26 12.94
CA HIS A 178 -11.72 5.31 14.03
C HIS A 178 -12.90 5.66 14.98
N GLU A 179 -14.01 6.13 14.41
CA GLU A 179 -15.23 6.31 15.15
C GLU A 179 -15.85 4.95 15.53
N VAL A 180 -16.23 4.78 16.78
CA VAL A 180 -16.88 3.58 17.28
C VAL A 180 -18.25 3.92 17.90
N LYS A 181 -19.16 2.94 17.95
CA LYS A 181 -20.55 3.15 18.41
C LYS A 181 -20.65 3.63 19.85
N ASP A 182 -19.76 3.17 20.74
CA ASP A 182 -19.77 3.59 22.14
C ASP A 182 -19.03 4.94 22.29
N PRO A 183 -19.73 6.03 22.65
CA PRO A 183 -19.13 7.36 22.78
C PRO A 183 -18.08 7.45 23.88
N ASN A 184 -18.08 6.52 24.84
CA ASN A 184 -17.12 6.50 25.96
C ASN A 184 -15.81 5.81 25.61
N GLN A 185 -15.70 5.18 24.45
CA GLN A 185 -14.45 4.58 23.99
C GLN A 185 -13.37 5.63 23.80
N ARG A 186 -12.14 5.27 24.17
CA ARG A 186 -10.96 6.11 24.04
C ARG A 186 -10.77 6.63 22.61
N ALA A 187 -11.06 5.78 21.61
CA ALA A 187 -10.98 6.15 20.20
C ALA A 187 -11.81 7.40 19.88
N ASN A 188 -13.05 7.49 20.36
CA ASN A 188 -13.93 8.64 20.13
C ASN A 188 -13.49 9.93 20.84
N ARG A 189 -12.80 9.81 21.99
CA ARG A 189 -12.37 10.97 22.77
C ARG A 189 -11.01 11.52 22.35
N GLU A 190 -10.10 10.67 21.88
CA GLU A 190 -8.71 11.04 21.63
C GLU A 190 -8.33 10.98 20.13
N THR A 191 -8.57 9.85 19.48
CA THR A 191 -8.06 9.59 18.12
C THR A 191 -8.97 10.19 17.05
N PHE A 192 -10.26 9.96 17.14
CA PHE A 192 -11.22 10.37 16.11
C PHE A 192 -11.29 11.89 15.92
N PRO A 193 -11.33 12.75 16.97
CA PRO A 193 -11.28 14.20 16.78
C PRO A 193 -10.02 14.70 16.09
N LEU A 194 -8.87 14.07 16.36
CA LEU A 194 -7.62 14.40 15.67
C LEU A 194 -7.67 13.98 14.20
N GLN A 195 -8.25 12.81 13.91
CA GLN A 195 -8.45 12.35 12.53
C GLN A 195 -9.39 13.28 11.75
N GLN A 196 -10.49 13.74 12.34
CA GLN A 196 -11.39 14.69 11.70
C GLN A 196 -10.67 15.99 11.33
N ARG A 197 -9.86 16.54 12.23
CA ARG A 197 -9.06 17.77 11.98
C ARG A 197 -8.03 17.53 10.88
N ALA A 198 -7.29 16.42 10.94
CA ALA A 198 -6.29 16.09 9.92
C ALA A 198 -6.95 15.85 8.56
N ASN A 199 -8.05 15.07 8.50
CA ASN A 199 -8.73 14.72 7.26
C ASN A 199 -9.25 15.95 6.52
N ALA A 200 -9.78 16.96 7.22
CA ALA A 200 -10.22 18.19 6.58
C ALA A 200 -9.08 18.87 5.80
N GLN A 201 -7.90 18.99 6.40
CA GLN A 201 -6.74 19.58 5.76
C GLN A 201 -6.12 18.68 4.69
N LEU A 202 -6.11 17.35 4.91
CA LEU A 202 -5.64 16.39 3.90
C LEU A 202 -6.46 16.45 2.62
N ILE A 203 -7.78 16.63 2.71
CA ILE A 203 -8.67 16.79 1.55
C ILE A 203 -8.32 18.08 0.76
N GLU A 204 -8.06 19.19 1.45
CA GLU A 204 -7.66 20.46 0.80
C GLU A 204 -6.29 20.32 0.13
N LEU A 205 -5.31 19.70 0.80
CA LEU A 205 -3.99 19.43 0.24
C LEU A 205 -4.07 18.49 -0.98
N ALA A 206 -4.94 17.46 -0.93
CA ALA A 206 -5.17 16.55 -2.03
C ALA A 206 -5.65 17.29 -3.29
N ARG A 207 -6.60 18.20 -3.13
CA ARG A 207 -7.11 19.05 -4.23
C ARG A 207 -6.06 20.02 -4.75
N LYS A 208 -5.34 20.68 -3.83
CA LYS A 208 -4.33 21.71 -4.18
C LYS A 208 -3.16 21.11 -4.98
N TYR A 209 -2.71 19.89 -4.64
CA TYR A 209 -1.52 19.27 -5.21
C TYR A 209 -1.83 18.08 -6.14
N ASP A 210 -3.09 17.85 -6.48
CA ASP A 210 -3.53 16.73 -7.31
C ASP A 210 -3.00 15.39 -6.80
N VAL A 211 -3.19 15.13 -5.51
CA VAL A 211 -2.84 13.88 -4.84
C VAL A 211 -4.11 13.07 -4.62
N LYS A 212 -4.06 11.77 -4.94
CA LYS A 212 -5.18 10.85 -4.72
C LYS A 212 -5.41 10.60 -3.24
N LEU A 213 -6.68 10.40 -2.88
CA LEU A 213 -7.08 10.01 -1.53
C LEU A 213 -7.33 8.50 -1.46
N VAL A 214 -7.01 7.90 -0.33
CA VAL A 214 -7.40 6.52 0.02
C VAL A 214 -8.03 6.52 1.41
N CYS A 215 -9.13 5.79 1.58
CA CYS A 215 -9.77 5.59 2.87
C CYS A 215 -9.41 4.20 3.41
N THR A 216 -9.00 4.13 4.70
CA THR A 216 -8.63 2.89 5.39
C THR A 216 -9.27 2.78 6.76
#